data_869c12eca52ba0a960834699afe40fd4
#
_entry.id   869c12eca52ba0a960834699afe40fd4
#
_cell.length_a   1.000
_cell.length_b   1.000
_cell.length_c   1.000
_cell.angle_alpha   90.00
_cell.angle_beta   90.00
_cell.angle_gamma   90.00
#
_symmetry.space_group_name_H-M   'P 1'
#
loop_
_entity.id
_entity.type
_entity.pdbx_description
1 polymer ?
#
loop_
_entity_poly.entity_id
_entity_poly.type
_entity_poly.pdbx_seq_one_letter_code
_entity_poly.pdbx_strand_id
1 'polypeptide(L)'
;MYDVHVIFNTLPGELARFGQLLGRNGVGLEGGGVFGVEAHFLVEEGEKARRVLLDGGFNVQAVRKPLIRKLKQERPGELGEIAAALAAQGVSILTQYSDHANHLILLTDNDKLAAEITGPWVANAKDQFTS
;
A
#
# COMPACT_ATOMS: atom_id res chain seq x y z
N MET A 1 -0.48 9.50 -1.93
CA MET A 1 -0.38 8.07 -2.30
C MET A 1 -1.58 7.30 -1.78
N TYR A 2 -2.03 6.36 -2.58
CA TYR A 2 -3.20 5.55 -2.27
C TYR A 2 -2.92 4.09 -2.58
N ASP A 3 -3.42 3.21 -1.72
CA ASP A 3 -3.43 1.78 -1.97
C ASP A 3 -4.70 1.41 -2.72
N VAL A 4 -4.55 0.76 -3.86
CA VAL A 4 -5.68 0.26 -4.64
C VAL A 4 -5.73 -1.26 -4.44
N HIS A 5 -6.83 -1.72 -3.87
CA HIS A 5 -7.06 -3.15 -3.60
C HIS A 5 -8.02 -3.71 -4.63
N VAL A 6 -7.57 -4.69 -5.39
CA VAL A 6 -8.34 -5.33 -6.46
C VAL A 6 -8.31 -6.83 -6.28
N ILE A 7 -9.43 -7.48 -6.56
CA ILE A 7 -9.48 -8.95 -6.62
C ILE A 7 -9.40 -9.36 -8.10
N PHE A 8 -8.35 -10.09 -8.45
CA PHE A 8 -8.18 -10.59 -9.82
C PHE A 8 -9.00 -11.86 -10.04
N ASN A 9 -9.37 -12.10 -11.29
CA ASN A 9 -9.87 -13.40 -11.70
C ASN A 9 -8.73 -14.42 -11.65
N THR A 10 -9.08 -15.70 -11.68
CA THR A 10 -8.08 -16.78 -11.65
C THR A 10 -7.43 -17.01 -13.01
N LEU A 11 -7.87 -16.32 -14.05
CA LEU A 11 -7.34 -16.49 -15.41
C LEU A 11 -5.95 -15.87 -15.55
N PRO A 12 -5.06 -16.50 -16.30
CA PRO A 12 -3.77 -15.88 -16.62
C PRO A 12 -3.98 -14.55 -17.33
N GLY A 13 -3.05 -13.61 -17.11
CA GLY A 13 -3.07 -12.32 -17.80
C GLY A 13 -3.78 -11.19 -17.10
N GLU A 14 -4.44 -11.43 -15.96
CA GLU A 14 -5.13 -10.34 -15.23
C GLU A 14 -4.16 -9.26 -14.77
N LEU A 15 -3.00 -9.64 -14.25
CA LEU A 15 -2.00 -8.65 -13.83
C LEU A 15 -1.49 -7.86 -15.03
N ALA A 16 -1.27 -8.52 -16.15
CA ALA A 16 -0.82 -7.85 -17.38
C ALA A 16 -1.87 -6.82 -17.85
N ARG A 17 -3.14 -7.21 -17.87
CA ARG A 17 -4.25 -6.34 -18.26
C ARG A 17 -4.36 -5.15 -17.29
N PHE A 18 -4.23 -5.40 -16.00
CA PHE A 18 -4.25 -4.38 -14.95
C PHE A 18 -3.15 -3.33 -15.17
N GLY A 19 -1.90 -3.79 -15.30
CA GLY A 19 -0.77 -2.89 -15.49
C GLY A 19 -0.82 -2.13 -16.80
N GLN A 20 -1.21 -2.80 -17.88
CA GLN A 20 -1.34 -2.15 -19.19
C GLN A 20 -2.43 -1.09 -19.20
N LEU A 21 -3.57 -1.38 -18.58
CA LEU A 21 -4.68 -0.44 -18.53
C LEU A 21 -4.30 0.82 -17.75
N LEU A 22 -3.70 0.66 -16.58
CA LEU A 22 -3.26 1.81 -15.79
C LEU A 22 -2.16 2.60 -16.50
N GLY A 23 -1.20 1.90 -17.10
CA GLY A 23 -0.10 2.55 -17.82
C GLY A 23 -0.59 3.39 -19.00
N ARG A 24 -1.54 2.86 -19.78
CA ARG A 24 -2.12 3.61 -20.91
C ARG A 24 -2.84 4.87 -20.45
N ASN A 25 -3.31 4.90 -19.21
CA ASN A 25 -4.02 6.04 -18.65
C ASN A 25 -3.13 6.93 -17.78
N GLY A 26 -1.81 6.71 -17.85
CA GLY A 26 -0.85 7.55 -17.15
C GLY A 26 -0.77 7.33 -15.65
N VAL A 27 -1.24 6.18 -15.15
CA VAL A 27 -1.18 5.85 -13.72
C VAL A 27 0.01 4.93 -13.49
N GLY A 28 1.02 5.44 -12.77
CA GLY A 28 2.20 4.67 -12.42
C GLY A 28 1.99 3.87 -11.14
N LEU A 29 2.60 2.67 -11.10
CA LEU A 29 2.61 1.83 -9.92
C LEU A 29 3.88 2.11 -9.14
N GLU A 30 3.72 2.58 -7.90
CA GLU A 30 4.83 3.00 -7.04
C GLU A 30 5.28 1.90 -6.09
N GLY A 31 4.52 0.84 -5.99
CA GLY A 31 4.81 -0.31 -5.13
C GLY A 31 3.62 -1.25 -5.10
N GLY A 32 3.78 -2.35 -4.38
CA GLY A 32 2.69 -3.30 -4.18
C GLY A 32 3.04 -4.71 -4.58
N GLY A 33 2.01 -5.53 -4.70
CA GLY A 33 2.18 -6.92 -5.07
C GLY A 33 0.87 -7.64 -5.30
N VAL A 34 1.00 -8.87 -5.79
CA VAL A 34 -0.12 -9.78 -6.02
C VAL A 34 0.09 -11.00 -5.12
N PHE A 35 -0.95 -11.36 -4.39
CA PHE A 35 -0.95 -12.47 -3.44
C PHE A 35 -2.13 -13.37 -3.78
N GLY A 36 -1.88 -14.40 -4.61
CA GLY A 36 -2.97 -15.19 -5.16
C GLY A 36 -3.82 -14.31 -6.08
N VAL A 37 -5.09 -14.11 -5.75
CA VAL A 37 -5.98 -13.24 -6.53
C VAL A 37 -6.08 -11.83 -5.95
N GLU A 38 -5.45 -11.56 -4.82
CA GLU A 38 -5.49 -10.26 -4.17
C GLU A 38 -4.35 -9.40 -4.65
N ALA A 39 -4.65 -8.22 -5.17
CA ALA A 39 -3.66 -7.26 -5.62
C ALA A 39 -3.76 -5.98 -4.82
N HIS A 40 -2.62 -5.50 -4.34
CA HIS A 40 -2.51 -4.20 -3.68
C HIS A 40 -1.40 -3.42 -4.37
N PHE A 41 -1.73 -2.25 -4.93
CA PHE A 41 -0.74 -1.42 -5.58
C PHE A 41 -0.88 0.03 -5.14
N LEU A 42 0.27 0.67 -4.99
CA LEU A 42 0.36 2.06 -4.55
C LEU A 42 0.40 2.97 -5.78
N VAL A 43 -0.48 3.98 -5.79
CA VAL A 43 -0.58 4.96 -6.87
C VAL A 43 -0.70 6.37 -6.29
N GLU A 44 -0.35 7.39 -7.08
CA GLU A 44 -0.52 8.78 -6.64
C GLU A 44 -1.96 9.25 -6.79
N GLU A 45 -2.60 8.92 -7.90
CA GLU A 45 -3.95 9.40 -8.21
C GLU A 45 -4.98 8.30 -7.99
N GLY A 46 -5.41 8.14 -6.73
CA GLY A 46 -6.30 7.06 -6.32
C GLY A 46 -7.64 7.05 -7.03
N GLU A 47 -8.30 8.21 -7.16
CA GLU A 47 -9.62 8.27 -7.79
C GLU A 47 -9.54 8.03 -9.29
N LYS A 48 -8.47 8.48 -9.94
CA LYS A 48 -8.27 8.19 -11.36
C LYS A 48 -8.07 6.69 -11.57
N ALA A 49 -7.24 6.06 -10.72
CA ALA A 49 -7.02 4.62 -10.80
C ALA A 49 -8.33 3.86 -10.59
N ARG A 50 -9.12 4.24 -9.59
CA ARG A 50 -10.41 3.62 -9.32
C ARG A 50 -11.30 3.66 -10.57
N ARG A 51 -11.45 4.85 -11.16
CA ARG A 51 -12.31 5.04 -12.33
C ARG A 51 -11.84 4.21 -13.51
N VAL A 52 -10.54 4.25 -13.80
CA VAL A 52 -9.96 3.50 -14.92
C VAL A 52 -10.19 2.00 -14.74
N LEU A 53 -9.96 1.50 -13.53
CA LEU A 53 -10.11 0.07 -13.24
C LEU A 53 -11.57 -0.38 -13.28
N LEU A 54 -12.48 0.42 -12.72
CA LEU A 54 -13.90 0.09 -12.76
C LEU A 54 -14.41 0.08 -14.21
N ASP A 55 -14.02 1.07 -15.00
CA ASP A 55 -14.40 1.12 -16.43
C ASP A 55 -13.82 -0.08 -17.19
N GLY A 56 -12.69 -0.60 -16.77
CA GLY A 56 -12.05 -1.77 -17.36
C GLY A 56 -12.60 -3.10 -16.86
N GLY A 57 -13.60 -3.08 -15.99
CA GLY A 57 -14.24 -4.29 -15.48
C GLY A 57 -13.53 -4.97 -14.32
N PHE A 58 -12.59 -4.29 -13.67
CA PHE A 58 -11.90 -4.86 -12.52
C PHE A 58 -12.75 -4.78 -11.25
N ASN A 59 -12.57 -5.75 -10.37
CA ASN A 59 -13.23 -5.80 -9.08
C ASN A 59 -12.42 -4.99 -8.07
N VAL A 60 -12.69 -3.69 -7.99
CA VAL A 60 -12.00 -2.79 -7.07
C VAL A 60 -12.66 -2.87 -5.71
N GLN A 61 -11.93 -3.35 -4.71
CA GLN A 61 -12.43 -3.52 -3.34
C GLN A 61 -12.37 -2.23 -2.55
N ALA A 62 -11.26 -1.49 -2.67
CA ALA A 62 -11.06 -0.28 -1.90
C ALA A 62 -9.94 0.55 -2.49
N VAL A 63 -9.99 1.85 -2.24
CA VAL A 63 -8.88 2.77 -2.48
C VAL A 63 -8.69 3.51 -1.15
N ARG A 64 -7.54 3.31 -0.50
CA ARG A 64 -7.30 3.82 0.84
C ARG A 64 -5.97 4.58 0.89
N LYS A 65 -5.89 5.53 1.81
CA LYS A 65 -4.64 6.25 2.05
C LYS A 65 -3.85 5.49 3.13
N PRO A 66 -2.71 4.86 2.77
CA PRO A 66 -1.95 4.09 3.74
C PRO A 66 -1.05 4.95 4.59
N LEU A 67 -0.51 4.37 5.66
CA LEU A 67 0.61 4.94 6.39
C LEU A 67 1.89 4.59 5.66
N ILE A 68 2.80 5.55 5.58
CA ILE A 68 4.09 5.40 4.92
C ILE A 68 5.17 5.62 5.97
N ARG A 69 6.01 4.61 6.18
CA ARG A 69 7.03 4.63 7.24
C ARG A 69 8.37 4.22 6.68
N LYS A 70 9.44 4.54 7.38
CA LYS A 70 10.80 4.20 6.98
C LYS A 70 11.43 3.26 8.00
N LEU A 71 11.82 2.07 7.54
CA LEU A 71 12.55 1.13 8.37
C LEU A 71 14.05 1.33 8.16
N LYS A 72 14.84 1.08 9.20
CA LYS A 72 16.30 1.12 9.10
C LYS A 72 16.75 -0.17 8.43
N GLN A 73 17.28 -0.05 7.23
CA GLN A 73 17.62 -1.22 6.41
C GLN A 73 18.79 -2.03 6.98
N GLU A 74 19.70 -1.38 7.68
CA GLU A 74 20.87 -2.04 8.25
C GLU A 74 20.59 -2.78 9.56
N ARG A 75 19.36 -2.66 10.10
CA ARG A 75 18.96 -3.36 11.34
C ARG A 75 18.00 -4.50 11.04
N PRO A 76 18.44 -5.76 11.22
CA PRO A 76 17.47 -6.86 11.09
C PRO A 76 16.40 -6.77 12.19
N GLY A 77 15.16 -7.14 11.85
CA GLY A 77 14.09 -7.19 12.83
C GLY A 77 13.23 -5.95 12.96
N GLU A 78 13.50 -4.89 12.17
CA GLU A 78 12.70 -3.64 12.25
C GLU A 78 11.22 -3.85 11.97
N LEU A 79 10.90 -4.67 10.98
CA LEU A 79 9.49 -4.98 10.70
C LEU A 79 8.84 -5.67 11.90
N GLY A 80 9.56 -6.59 12.54
CA GLY A 80 9.06 -7.24 13.75
C GLY A 80 8.84 -6.26 14.89
N GLU A 81 9.71 -5.26 15.04
CA GLU A 81 9.57 -4.25 16.08
C GLU A 81 8.32 -3.39 15.87
N ILE A 82 8.10 -2.91 14.65
CA ILE A 82 6.92 -2.09 14.38
C ILE A 82 5.63 -2.90 14.51
N ALA A 83 5.67 -4.15 14.04
CA ALA A 83 4.51 -5.04 14.16
C ALA A 83 4.19 -5.34 15.63
N ALA A 84 5.21 -5.55 16.46
CA ALA A 84 5.01 -5.81 17.88
C ALA A 84 4.44 -4.59 18.59
N ALA A 85 4.92 -3.38 18.25
CA ALA A 85 4.40 -2.14 18.83
C ALA A 85 2.91 -1.96 18.54
N LEU A 86 2.50 -2.24 17.30
CA LEU A 86 1.08 -2.17 16.91
C LEU A 86 0.26 -3.24 17.63
N ALA A 87 0.75 -4.47 17.67
CA ALA A 87 0.05 -5.57 18.32
C ALA A 87 -0.16 -5.32 19.80
N ALA A 88 0.81 -4.70 20.48
CA ALA A 88 0.72 -4.38 21.91
C ALA A 88 -0.43 -3.45 22.22
N GLN A 89 -0.88 -2.65 21.24
CA GLN A 89 -2.01 -1.72 21.39
C GLN A 89 -3.28 -2.25 20.72
N GLY A 90 -3.28 -3.52 20.33
CA GLY A 90 -4.44 -4.15 19.72
C GLY A 90 -4.71 -3.75 18.28
N VAL A 91 -3.72 -3.20 17.59
CA VAL A 91 -3.87 -2.82 16.17
C VAL A 91 -3.38 -3.95 15.28
N SER A 92 -4.21 -4.37 14.34
CA SER A 92 -3.88 -5.42 13.38
C SER A 92 -3.40 -4.80 12.07
N ILE A 93 -2.30 -5.34 11.55
CA ILE A 93 -1.82 -5.00 10.20
C ILE A 93 -2.64 -5.83 9.22
N LEU A 94 -3.37 -5.16 8.34
CA LEU A 94 -4.18 -5.83 7.31
C LEU A 94 -3.39 -6.03 6.02
N THR A 95 -2.53 -5.06 5.68
CA THR A 95 -1.74 -5.10 4.45
C THR A 95 -0.41 -4.41 4.72
N GLN A 96 0.67 -5.02 4.28
CA GLN A 96 1.97 -4.37 4.32
C GLN A 96 2.77 -4.75 3.08
N TYR A 97 3.50 -3.79 2.55
CA TYR A 97 4.43 -4.00 1.44
C TYR A 97 5.40 -2.83 1.38
N SER A 98 6.33 -2.88 0.44
CA SER A 98 7.29 -1.80 0.24
C SER A 98 7.01 -1.06 -1.05
N ASP A 99 7.36 0.22 -1.10
CA ASP A 99 7.33 0.98 -2.34
C ASP A 99 8.72 0.98 -2.99
N HIS A 100 8.83 1.65 -4.13
CA HIS A 100 10.09 1.69 -4.88
C HIS A 100 11.17 2.54 -4.20
N ALA A 101 10.79 3.35 -3.20
CA ALA A 101 11.71 4.16 -2.41
C ALA A 101 12.07 3.51 -1.07
N ASN A 102 11.77 2.23 -0.91
CA ASN A 102 12.03 1.45 0.30
C ASN A 102 11.28 1.95 1.54
N HIS A 103 10.09 2.53 1.34
CA HIS A 103 9.20 2.82 2.43
C HIS A 103 8.34 1.62 2.75
N LEU A 104 7.97 1.48 4.02
CA LEU A 104 6.99 0.50 4.45
C LEU A 104 5.61 1.11 4.31
N ILE A 105 4.73 0.41 3.59
CA ILE A 105 3.36 0.82 3.36
C ILE A 105 2.46 -0.03 4.24
N LEU A 106 1.63 0.61 5.07
CA LEU A 106 0.78 -0.09 6.04
C LEU A 106 -0.67 0.31 5.93
N LEU A 107 -1.54 -0.70 5.90
CA LEU A 107 -2.96 -0.55 6.14
C LEU A 107 -3.30 -1.35 7.39
N THR A 108 -4.06 -0.75 8.28
CA THR A 108 -4.40 -1.35 9.58
C THR A 108 -5.89 -1.27 9.83
N ASP A 109 -6.34 -1.91 10.90
CA ASP A 109 -7.73 -1.81 11.32
C ASP A 109 -7.99 -0.57 12.19
N ASN A 110 -6.95 0.24 12.48
CA ASN A 110 -7.09 1.50 13.19
C ASN A 110 -5.93 2.42 12.79
N ASP A 111 -6.07 3.07 11.64
CA ASP A 111 -4.98 3.88 11.07
C ASP A 111 -4.63 5.09 11.93
N LYS A 112 -5.61 5.68 12.63
CA LYS A 112 -5.35 6.82 13.49
C LYS A 112 -4.41 6.45 14.63
N LEU A 113 -4.72 5.37 15.34
CA LEU A 113 -3.88 4.89 16.43
C LEU A 113 -2.55 4.37 15.90
N ALA A 114 -2.57 3.67 14.76
CA ALA A 114 -1.36 3.19 14.13
C ALA A 114 -0.40 4.33 13.77
N ALA A 115 -0.93 5.46 13.29
CA ALA A 115 -0.10 6.62 12.98
C ALA A 115 0.64 7.13 14.21
N GLU A 116 -0.04 7.17 15.35
CA GLU A 116 0.58 7.58 16.62
C GLU A 116 1.65 6.60 17.08
N ILE A 117 1.34 5.31 17.07
CA ILE A 117 2.26 4.27 17.52
C ILE A 117 3.51 4.23 16.66
N THR A 118 3.36 4.42 15.35
CA THR A 118 4.47 4.31 14.40
C THR A 118 5.22 5.61 14.15
N GLY A 119 4.94 6.65 14.95
CA GLY A 119 5.66 7.92 14.85
C GLY A 119 7.18 7.80 14.81
N PRO A 120 7.81 6.92 15.64
CA PRO A 120 9.27 6.75 15.61
C PRO A 120 9.82 6.28 14.25
N TRP A 121 8.99 5.72 13.38
CA TRP A 121 9.40 5.22 12.07
C TRP A 121 9.13 6.20 10.93
N VAL A 122 8.70 7.42 11.22
CA VAL A 122 8.63 8.47 10.20
C VAL A 122 10.07 8.86 9.85
N ALA A 123 10.39 8.87 8.55
CA ALA A 123 11.78 9.00 8.10
C ALA A 123 12.43 10.30 8.55
N ASN A 124 11.75 11.44 8.36
CA ASN A 124 12.20 12.75 8.81
C ASN A 124 11.04 13.74 8.69
N ALA A 125 11.25 14.97 9.19
CA ALA A 125 10.21 15.99 9.17
C ALA A 125 9.75 16.36 7.75
N LYS A 126 10.66 16.32 6.78
CA LYS A 126 10.33 16.61 5.39
C LYS A 126 9.40 15.55 4.82
N ASP A 127 9.67 14.27 5.10
CA ASP A 127 8.84 13.17 4.63
C ASP A 127 7.46 13.19 5.26
N GLN A 128 7.33 13.70 6.48
CA GLN A 128 6.04 13.84 7.15
C GLN A 128 5.07 14.71 6.37
N PHE A 129 5.58 15.72 5.67
CA PHE A 129 4.74 16.64 4.91
C PHE A 129 4.46 16.15 3.49
N THR A 130 5.23 15.21 2.97
CA THR A 130 5.09 14.69 1.61
C THR A 130 4.39 13.34 1.56
N SER A 131 4.26 12.67 2.68
CA SER A 131 3.61 11.35 2.80
C SER A 131 2.29 11.42 3.60
#